data_1b8941ec9d5068fa701f70884b886599
#
_entry.id   1b8941ec9d5068fa701f70884b886599
#
_cell.length_a   1.000
_cell.length_b   1.000
_cell.length_c   1.000
_cell.angle_alpha   90.00
_cell.angle_beta   90.00
_cell.angle_gamma   90.00
#
_symmetry.space_group_name_H-M   'P 1'
#
loop_
_entity.id
_entity.type
_entity.pdbx_description
1 polymer ?
#
loop_
_entity_poly.entity_id
_entity_poly.type
_entity_poly.pdbx_seq_one_letter_code
_entity_poly.pdbx_strand_id
1 'polypeptide(L)'
;MTDQTAGTAGGPVDWSAGEAQPRRIRVAAAAPYDVVIGNNLLGDLPALLGDGVQRVAVIHPRALRTSGDAVRDDLTAGGLTAHAIEIPDAEEAKSAEVLAYCWSVLGQAGFTRSDAIVSIGGGTTTDLAGFVAATWLRGVKVVH
;
A
#
# COMPACT_ATOMS: atom_id res chain seq x y z
N MET A 1 -3.00 -39.59 -28.68
CA MET A 1 -4.24 -38.94 -28.28
C MET A 1 -3.88 -37.91 -27.23
N THR A 2 -3.57 -36.70 -27.65
CA THR A 2 -3.06 -35.58 -26.85
C THR A 2 -4.20 -34.59 -26.63
N ASP A 3 -4.73 -34.55 -25.41
CA ASP A 3 -5.72 -33.56 -25.03
C ASP A 3 -4.99 -32.29 -24.55
N GLN A 4 -5.05 -31.24 -25.38
CA GLN A 4 -4.63 -29.90 -25.06
C GLN A 4 -5.83 -29.13 -24.53
N THR A 5 -5.98 -29.07 -23.22
CA THR A 5 -6.89 -28.09 -22.59
C THR A 5 -6.29 -26.70 -22.72
N ALA A 6 -6.74 -25.96 -23.73
CA ALA A 6 -6.43 -24.55 -23.92
C ALA A 6 -7.00 -23.74 -22.75
N GLY A 7 -6.12 -23.05 -22.05
CA GLY A 7 -6.50 -22.04 -21.05
C GLY A 7 -7.30 -20.92 -21.73
N THR A 8 -8.51 -20.69 -21.25
CA THR A 8 -9.36 -19.57 -21.68
C THR A 8 -8.70 -18.26 -21.32
N ALA A 9 -8.19 -17.56 -22.33
CA ALA A 9 -7.79 -16.16 -22.21
C ALA A 9 -9.02 -15.36 -21.77
N GLY A 10 -8.92 -14.69 -20.62
CA GLY A 10 -9.98 -13.81 -20.13
C GLY A 10 -10.28 -12.71 -21.16
N GLY A 11 -11.54 -12.57 -21.52
CA GLY A 11 -12.01 -11.51 -22.41
C GLY A 11 -11.77 -10.11 -21.80
N PRO A 12 -11.96 -9.05 -22.58
CA PRO A 12 -11.75 -7.69 -22.10
C PRO A 12 -12.65 -7.40 -20.89
N VAL A 13 -12.07 -6.76 -19.87
CA VAL A 13 -12.78 -6.39 -18.65
C VAL A 13 -13.72 -5.23 -18.99
N ASP A 14 -15.01 -5.42 -18.82
CA ASP A 14 -16.00 -4.37 -18.97
C ASP A 14 -15.96 -3.44 -17.74
N TRP A 15 -15.41 -2.26 -17.89
CA TRP A 15 -15.31 -1.24 -16.85
C TRP A 15 -16.58 -0.40 -16.69
N SER A 16 -17.62 -0.61 -17.52
CA SER A 16 -18.87 0.15 -17.52
C SER A 16 -19.97 -0.41 -16.62
N ALA A 17 -19.80 -1.63 -16.10
CA ALA A 17 -20.76 -2.25 -15.19
C ALA A 17 -20.65 -1.64 -13.80
N GLY A 18 -21.73 -1.00 -13.34
CA GLY A 18 -21.83 -0.37 -12.02
C GLY A 18 -21.47 -1.32 -10.87
N GLU A 19 -21.02 -0.74 -9.76
CA GLU A 19 -20.60 -1.33 -8.47
C GLU A 19 -20.33 -2.84 -8.49
N ALA A 20 -19.37 -3.25 -9.32
CA ALA A 20 -18.90 -4.62 -9.32
C ALA A 20 -18.23 -4.93 -7.98
N GLN A 21 -18.59 -6.04 -7.35
CA GLN A 21 -17.96 -6.51 -6.13
C GLN A 21 -16.42 -6.56 -6.30
N PRO A 22 -15.63 -6.14 -5.30
CA PRO A 22 -14.18 -6.20 -5.39
C PRO A 22 -13.70 -7.60 -5.71
N ARG A 23 -12.83 -7.73 -6.70
CA ARG A 23 -12.20 -9.00 -7.04
C ARG A 23 -11.01 -9.24 -6.13
N ARG A 24 -10.98 -10.37 -5.43
CA ARG A 24 -9.85 -10.79 -4.60
C ARG A 24 -9.04 -11.87 -5.31
N ILE A 25 -7.74 -11.71 -5.33
CA ILE A 25 -6.79 -12.69 -5.88
C ILE A 25 -5.85 -13.09 -4.75
N ARG A 26 -5.92 -14.35 -4.34
CA ARG A 26 -5.02 -14.89 -3.32
C ARG A 26 -3.65 -15.19 -3.91
N VAL A 27 -2.61 -14.60 -3.34
CA VAL A 27 -1.22 -14.91 -3.67
C VAL A 27 -0.67 -15.90 -2.65
N ALA A 28 -0.33 -17.11 -3.12
CA ALA A 28 0.21 -18.19 -2.30
C ALA A 28 1.74 -18.04 -2.18
N ALA A 29 2.17 -17.12 -1.32
CA ALA A 29 3.57 -16.93 -0.95
C ALA A 29 3.86 -17.57 0.42
N ALA A 30 5.10 -17.51 0.91
CA ALA A 30 5.46 -17.95 2.26
C ALA A 30 4.65 -17.23 3.35
N ALA A 31 4.37 -15.93 3.15
CA ALA A 31 3.36 -15.18 3.87
C ALA A 31 2.25 -14.81 2.87
N PRO A 32 1.14 -15.58 2.82
CA PRO A 32 0.10 -15.36 1.81
C PRO A 32 -0.59 -14.01 2.01
N TYR A 33 -0.93 -13.35 0.90
CA TYR A 33 -1.66 -12.07 0.90
C TYR A 33 -2.71 -12.02 -0.20
N ASP A 34 -3.61 -11.04 -0.13
CA ASP A 34 -4.63 -10.82 -1.14
C ASP A 34 -4.34 -9.55 -1.94
N VAL A 35 -4.53 -9.63 -3.25
CA VAL A 35 -4.66 -8.48 -4.14
C VAL A 35 -6.14 -8.21 -4.33
N VAL A 36 -6.59 -7.01 -3.97
CA VAL A 36 -7.99 -6.60 -4.08
C VAL A 36 -8.10 -5.58 -5.20
N ILE A 37 -8.96 -5.84 -6.17
CA ILE A 37 -9.17 -4.98 -7.34
C ILE A 37 -10.62 -4.48 -7.31
N GLY A 38 -10.82 -3.18 -7.29
CA GLY A 38 -12.15 -2.58 -7.25
C GLY A 38 -12.09 -1.08 -7.03
N ASN A 39 -13.25 -0.49 -6.86
CA ASN A 39 -13.43 0.91 -6.49
C ASN A 39 -13.76 1.02 -4.99
N ASN A 40 -13.55 2.20 -4.41
CA ASN A 40 -13.91 2.51 -3.02
C ASN A 40 -13.32 1.58 -1.95
N LEU A 41 -12.11 1.05 -2.19
CA LEU A 41 -11.46 0.08 -1.31
C LEU A 41 -10.85 0.70 -0.05
N LEU A 42 -10.73 2.03 0.04
CA LEU A 42 -10.10 2.70 1.17
C LEU A 42 -10.81 2.44 2.50
N GLY A 43 -12.13 2.16 2.46
CA GLY A 43 -12.89 1.77 3.64
C GLY A 43 -12.45 0.47 4.30
N ASP A 44 -11.77 -0.41 3.56
CA ASP A 44 -11.24 -1.69 4.06
C ASP A 44 -9.88 -1.51 4.80
N LEU A 45 -9.26 -0.34 4.67
CA LEU A 45 -7.90 -0.09 5.14
C LEU A 45 -7.72 -0.32 6.66
N PRO A 46 -8.62 0.15 7.55
CA PRO A 46 -8.49 -0.13 8.98
C PRO A 46 -8.49 -1.63 9.30
N ALA A 47 -9.34 -2.41 8.63
CA ALA A 47 -9.39 -3.86 8.82
C ALA A 47 -8.11 -4.56 8.32
N LEU A 48 -7.51 -4.07 7.23
CA LEU A 48 -6.25 -4.58 6.71
C LEU A 48 -5.07 -4.27 7.63
N LEU A 49 -5.10 -3.12 8.30
CA LEU A 49 -4.07 -2.73 9.27
C LEU A 49 -4.13 -3.60 10.54
N GLY A 50 -5.34 -3.95 11.00
CA GLY A 50 -5.56 -4.80 12.18
C GLY A 50 -5.37 -4.08 13.53
N ASP A 51 -5.75 -4.75 14.61
CA ASP A 51 -5.96 -4.14 15.94
C ASP A 51 -4.69 -3.70 16.69
N GLY A 52 -3.52 -4.16 16.28
CA GLY A 52 -2.26 -3.85 16.99
C GLY A 52 -1.53 -2.61 16.50
N VAL A 53 -1.98 -2.02 15.38
CA VAL A 53 -1.34 -0.86 14.77
C VAL A 53 -1.78 0.41 15.50
N GLN A 54 -0.82 1.25 15.88
CA GLN A 54 -1.07 2.54 16.49
C GLN A 54 -0.66 3.70 15.59
N ARG A 55 0.44 3.53 14.83
CA ARG A 55 0.96 4.54 13.91
C ARG A 55 0.96 4.02 12.49
N VAL A 56 0.63 4.91 11.56
CA VAL A 56 0.64 4.59 10.13
C VAL A 56 1.39 5.67 9.36
N ALA A 57 2.37 5.27 8.57
CA ALA A 57 3.02 6.14 7.61
C ALA A 57 2.35 5.99 6.25
N VAL A 58 1.78 7.06 5.74
CA VAL A 58 1.15 7.11 4.41
C VAL A 58 2.17 7.69 3.43
N ILE A 59 2.80 6.81 2.63
CA ILE A 59 3.80 7.20 1.62
C ILE A 59 3.08 7.44 0.29
N HIS A 60 3.27 8.62 -0.28
CA HIS A 60 2.66 9.00 -1.56
C HIS A 60 3.56 9.93 -2.37
N PRO A 61 3.50 9.90 -3.72
CA PRO A 61 4.21 10.84 -4.54
C PRO A 61 3.56 12.23 -4.45
N ARG A 62 4.31 13.26 -4.82
CA ARG A 62 3.84 14.66 -4.83
C ARG A 62 2.55 14.83 -5.64
N ALA A 63 2.43 14.14 -6.77
CA ALA A 63 1.25 14.17 -7.63
C ALA A 63 -0.04 13.66 -6.94
N LEU A 64 0.08 12.85 -5.88
CA LEU A 64 -1.06 12.30 -5.13
C LEU A 64 -1.18 12.89 -3.71
N ARG A 65 -0.64 14.08 -3.46
CA ARG A 65 -0.70 14.74 -2.15
C ARG A 65 -2.11 14.80 -1.57
N THR A 66 -3.09 15.25 -2.35
CA THR A 66 -4.48 15.34 -1.91
C THR A 66 -5.04 13.98 -1.44
N SER A 67 -4.74 12.92 -2.18
CA SER A 67 -5.17 11.56 -1.80
C SER A 67 -4.42 11.06 -0.57
N GLY A 68 -3.12 11.33 -0.47
CA GLY A 68 -2.30 10.99 0.69
C GLY A 68 -2.78 11.66 1.97
N ASP A 69 -3.05 12.97 1.89
CA ASP A 69 -3.59 13.74 3.01
C ASP A 69 -4.98 13.24 3.43
N ALA A 70 -5.87 12.96 2.47
CA ALA A 70 -7.20 12.44 2.77
C ALA A 70 -7.12 11.09 3.53
N VAL A 71 -6.29 10.16 3.08
CA VAL A 71 -6.10 8.87 3.75
C VAL A 71 -5.49 9.05 5.15
N ARG A 72 -4.50 9.94 5.31
CA ARG A 72 -3.95 10.28 6.63
C ARG A 72 -5.04 10.80 7.57
N ASP A 73 -5.88 11.71 7.09
CA ASP A 73 -6.93 12.35 7.89
C ASP A 73 -8.00 11.32 8.28
N ASP A 74 -8.41 10.44 7.37
CA ASP A 74 -9.37 9.35 7.65
C ASP A 74 -8.82 8.37 8.70
N LEU A 75 -7.55 7.96 8.58
CA LEU A 75 -6.91 7.11 9.57
C LEU A 75 -6.81 7.79 10.93
N THR A 76 -6.52 9.09 10.95
CA THR A 76 -6.46 9.88 12.18
C THR A 76 -7.84 10.01 12.83
N ALA A 77 -8.88 10.26 12.04
CA ALA A 77 -10.27 10.28 12.51
C ALA A 77 -10.71 8.91 13.06
N GLY A 78 -10.13 7.82 12.54
CA GLY A 78 -10.31 6.45 13.03
C GLY A 78 -9.53 6.12 14.31
N GLY A 79 -8.77 7.07 14.88
CA GLY A 79 -8.06 6.90 16.15
C GLY A 79 -6.60 6.46 16.03
N LEU A 80 -6.05 6.39 14.81
CA LEU A 80 -4.63 6.09 14.58
C LEU A 80 -3.79 7.38 14.55
N THR A 81 -2.50 7.27 14.86
CA THR A 81 -1.55 8.36 14.64
C THR A 81 -0.98 8.22 13.23
N ALA A 82 -1.53 8.97 12.26
CA ALA A 82 -1.13 8.86 10.88
C ALA A 82 -0.19 10.02 10.46
N HIS A 83 0.85 9.68 9.69
CA HIS A 83 1.85 10.60 9.16
C HIS A 83 1.92 10.48 7.65
N ALA A 84 1.74 11.58 6.93
CA ALA A 84 1.98 11.62 5.49
C ALA A 84 3.48 11.79 5.21
N ILE A 85 4.01 10.97 4.32
CA ILE A 85 5.39 11.05 3.82
C ILE A 85 5.31 11.29 2.32
N GLU A 86 5.52 12.54 1.92
CA GLU A 86 5.58 12.89 0.52
C GLU A 86 6.95 12.56 -0.04
N ILE A 87 6.96 11.86 -1.17
CA ILE A 87 8.19 11.51 -1.92
C ILE A 87 8.17 12.17 -3.31
N PRO A 88 9.32 12.33 -3.97
CA PRO A 88 9.38 12.77 -5.35
C PRO A 88 8.54 11.90 -6.29
N ASP A 89 8.16 12.46 -7.43
CA ASP A 89 7.42 11.73 -8.45
C ASP A 89 8.34 10.82 -9.27
N ALA A 90 7.77 9.76 -9.83
CA ALA A 90 8.44 8.83 -10.74
C ALA A 90 9.79 8.30 -10.21
N GLU A 91 10.76 8.04 -11.08
CA GLU A 91 12.02 7.39 -10.75
C GLU A 91 12.93 8.20 -9.80
N GLU A 92 12.70 9.50 -9.63
CA GLU A 92 13.43 10.32 -8.65
C GLU A 92 13.22 9.81 -7.21
N ALA A 93 12.11 9.16 -6.94
CA ALA A 93 11.86 8.54 -5.64
C ALA A 93 12.77 7.35 -5.33
N LYS A 94 13.30 6.67 -6.35
CA LYS A 94 14.15 5.48 -6.19
C LYS A 94 15.61 5.88 -5.93
N SER A 95 15.87 6.59 -4.85
CA SER A 95 17.21 6.99 -4.44
C SER A 95 17.49 6.67 -2.97
N ALA A 96 18.76 6.56 -2.63
CA ALA A 96 19.19 6.34 -1.25
C ALA A 96 18.81 7.51 -0.31
N GLU A 97 18.81 8.73 -0.85
CA GLU A 97 18.44 9.94 -0.11
C GLU A 97 16.96 9.91 0.29
N VAL A 98 16.07 9.53 -0.63
CA VAL A 98 14.62 9.41 -0.36
C VAL A 98 14.35 8.28 0.64
N LEU A 99 15.05 7.16 0.52
CA LEU A 99 14.98 6.07 1.48
C LEU A 99 15.41 6.53 2.88
N ALA A 100 16.54 7.21 3.00
CA ALA A 100 17.04 7.75 4.26
C ALA A 100 16.08 8.78 4.87
N TYR A 101 15.47 9.61 4.02
CA TYR A 101 14.42 10.54 4.44
C TYR A 101 13.22 9.80 5.05
N CYS A 102 12.71 8.75 4.39
CA CYS A 102 11.61 7.95 4.93
C CYS A 102 11.98 7.34 6.30
N TRP A 103 13.16 6.75 6.44
CA TRP A 103 13.62 6.22 7.71
C TRP A 103 13.76 7.28 8.80
N SER A 104 14.23 8.47 8.44
CA SER A 104 14.34 9.60 9.38
C SER A 104 12.97 10.00 9.93
N VAL A 105 11.96 10.11 9.06
CA VAL A 105 10.58 10.42 9.47
C VAL A 105 10.03 9.33 10.40
N LEU A 106 10.19 8.06 10.04
CA LEU A 106 9.74 6.94 10.88
C LEU A 106 10.41 6.96 12.26
N GLY A 107 11.72 7.23 12.31
CA GLY A 107 12.48 7.33 13.56
C GLY A 107 12.03 8.48 14.44
N GLN A 108 11.87 9.67 13.87
CA GLN A 108 11.42 10.86 14.59
C GLN A 108 9.99 10.72 15.12
N ALA A 109 9.12 10.06 14.37
CA ALA A 109 7.74 9.78 14.77
C ALA A 109 7.60 8.57 15.72
N GLY A 110 8.69 7.90 16.06
CA GLY A 110 8.71 6.79 17.01
C GLY A 110 8.00 5.53 16.53
N PHE A 111 8.09 5.22 15.22
CA PHE A 111 7.53 4.00 14.66
C PHE A 111 8.19 2.76 15.22
N THR A 112 7.38 1.81 15.64
CA THR A 112 7.76 0.51 16.19
C THR A 112 7.50 -0.63 15.20
N ARG A 113 7.83 -1.86 15.56
CA ARG A 113 7.59 -3.03 14.71
C ARG A 113 6.10 -3.40 14.56
N SER A 114 5.25 -2.94 15.45
CA SER A 114 3.80 -3.15 15.40
C SER A 114 3.06 -2.11 14.57
N ASP A 115 3.75 -1.06 14.13
CA ASP A 115 3.16 -0.02 13.29
C ASP A 115 3.16 -0.44 11.81
N ALA A 116 2.57 0.35 10.94
CA ALA A 116 2.36 -0.01 9.56
C ALA A 116 2.72 1.11 8.59
N ILE A 117 2.99 0.72 7.35
CA ILE A 117 3.15 1.61 6.21
C ILE A 117 1.99 1.37 5.24
N VAL A 118 1.40 2.44 4.75
CA VAL A 118 0.45 2.45 3.64
C VAL A 118 1.09 3.19 2.48
N SER A 119 1.03 2.65 1.28
CA SER A 119 1.51 3.37 0.09
C SER A 119 0.38 3.62 -0.89
N ILE A 120 0.34 4.84 -1.42
CA ILE A 120 -0.62 5.28 -2.43
C ILE A 120 0.16 5.72 -3.65
N GLY A 121 0.03 4.98 -4.76
CA GLY A 121 0.73 5.32 -5.99
C GLY A 121 0.92 4.14 -6.92
N GLY A 122 1.70 4.37 -7.96
CA GLY A 122 2.11 3.35 -8.91
C GLY A 122 3.34 2.56 -8.45
N GLY A 123 3.92 1.79 -9.36
CA GLY A 123 5.03 0.86 -9.09
C GLY A 123 6.22 1.50 -8.35
N THR A 124 6.62 2.70 -8.73
CA THR A 124 7.74 3.39 -8.06
C THR A 124 7.47 3.62 -6.56
N THR A 125 6.26 4.07 -6.22
CA THR A 125 5.87 4.32 -4.82
C THR A 125 5.76 3.01 -4.05
N THR A 126 5.14 1.99 -4.62
CA THR A 126 4.99 0.68 -3.97
C THR A 126 6.33 -0.03 -3.79
N ASP A 127 7.24 0.06 -4.76
CA ASP A 127 8.59 -0.49 -4.65
C ASP A 127 9.38 0.17 -3.51
N LEU A 128 9.39 1.51 -3.46
CA LEU A 128 10.07 2.23 -2.37
C LEU A 128 9.45 1.92 -1.01
N ALA A 129 8.12 2.02 -0.89
CA ALA A 129 7.43 1.77 0.37
C ALA A 129 7.61 0.32 0.85
N GLY A 130 7.61 -0.65 -0.08
CA GLY A 130 7.91 -2.04 0.22
C GLY A 130 9.32 -2.22 0.76
N PHE A 131 10.31 -1.55 0.17
CA PHE A 131 11.68 -1.59 0.65
C PHE A 131 11.84 -0.88 2.02
N VAL A 132 11.20 0.28 2.21
CA VAL A 132 11.14 0.95 3.53
C VAL A 132 10.55 0.02 4.57
N ALA A 133 9.42 -0.63 4.28
CA ALA A 133 8.75 -1.55 5.20
C ALA A 133 9.62 -2.78 5.53
N ALA A 134 10.27 -3.36 4.53
CA ALA A 134 11.12 -4.54 4.72
C ALA A 134 12.37 -4.25 5.55
N THR A 135 12.90 -3.05 5.47
CA THR A 135 14.17 -2.65 6.12
C THR A 135 13.99 -1.94 7.45
N TRP A 136 12.86 -1.26 7.67
CA TRP A 136 12.56 -0.63 8.96
C TRP A 136 12.41 -1.69 10.06
N LEU A 137 13.28 -1.62 11.07
CA LEU A 137 13.32 -2.54 12.22
C LEU A 137 13.23 -4.04 11.84
N ARG A 138 13.77 -4.42 10.70
CA ARG A 138 13.75 -5.79 10.13
C ARG A 138 12.37 -6.25 9.65
N GLY A 139 11.52 -5.33 9.30
CA GLY A 139 10.21 -5.56 8.71
C GLY A 139 9.05 -5.07 9.54
N VAL A 140 8.19 -4.28 8.90
CA VAL A 140 6.91 -3.84 9.42
C VAL A 140 5.82 -4.16 8.40
N LYS A 141 4.56 -4.12 8.84
CA LYS A 141 3.42 -4.35 7.94
C LYS A 141 3.37 -3.28 6.85
N VAL A 142 3.01 -3.68 5.63
CA VAL A 142 2.77 -2.77 4.53
C VAL A 142 1.46 -3.12 3.81
N VAL A 143 0.73 -2.09 3.40
CA VAL A 143 -0.46 -2.15 2.53
C VAL A 143 -0.23 -1.23 1.35
N HIS A 144 -0.35 -1.76 0.14
CA HIS A 144 -0.20 -1.00 -1.09
C HIS A 144 -1.55 -0.72 -1.73
#